data_33b4e56cd9c09d511497e37dc19569c2
#
_entry.id   33b4e56cd9c09d511497e37dc19569c2
#
_cell.length_a   1.000
_cell.length_b   1.000
_cell.length_c   1.000
_cell.angle_alpha   90.00
_cell.angle_beta   90.00
_cell.angle_gamma   90.00
#
_symmetry.space_group_name_H-M   'P 1'
#
loop_
_entity.id
_entity.type
_entity.pdbx_description
1 polymer ?
#
loop_
_entity_poly.entity_id
_entity_poly.type
_entity_poly.pdbx_seq_one_letter_code
_entity_poly.pdbx_strand_id
1 'polypeptide(L)'
;MARPQPSLGARMRALRQARGMSQIELAEKIGRHQTAIGPYERDEYAPPRQVVERIAEALDTTPEFLLFGRDPRRTSLPLIGRLIPGGLFLPAPAAGSRAMRLAEERLAAVSIEDDSMAPLLRPGQLALVRAEADTDVRNLIGFDVLAELADGRALLRRMHPAAQADRYDLTAYSAPTLHGIEVIAARPLLGVLWPGALVAEEPEG
;
A
#
# COMPACT_ATOMS: atom_id res chain seq x y z
N MET A 1 -26.62 -14.46 6.67
CA MET A 1 -26.82 -13.28 7.53
C MET A 1 -25.50 -12.54 7.65
N ALA A 2 -25.42 -11.29 7.21
CA ALA A 2 -24.22 -10.45 7.38
C ALA A 2 -24.02 -10.17 8.88
N ARG A 3 -22.79 -10.34 9.39
CA ARG A 3 -22.46 -9.95 10.78
C ARG A 3 -22.67 -8.43 10.91
N PRO A 4 -23.32 -7.96 12.00
CA PRO A 4 -23.46 -6.53 12.23
C PRO A 4 -22.07 -5.88 12.25
N GLN A 5 -21.93 -4.77 11.54
CA GLN A 5 -20.69 -3.98 11.52
C GLN A 5 -20.44 -3.42 12.92
N PRO A 6 -19.20 -3.48 13.44
CA PRO A 6 -18.89 -2.86 14.72
C PRO A 6 -19.25 -1.37 14.72
N SER A 7 -19.69 -0.85 15.85
CA SER A 7 -19.96 0.59 16.01
C SER A 7 -18.68 1.43 15.98
N LEU A 8 -18.81 2.77 15.92
CA LEU A 8 -17.68 3.70 16.00
C LEU A 8 -16.86 3.45 17.28
N GLY A 9 -17.52 3.42 18.43
CA GLY A 9 -16.86 3.19 19.73
C GLY A 9 -16.17 1.84 19.81
N ALA A 10 -16.78 0.78 19.26
CA ALA A 10 -16.19 -0.55 19.20
C ALA A 10 -14.92 -0.56 18.32
N ARG A 11 -14.93 0.12 17.16
CA ARG A 11 -13.75 0.25 16.28
C ARG A 11 -12.64 1.04 16.96
N MET A 12 -12.98 2.17 17.58
CA MET A 12 -12.05 3.02 18.32
C MET A 12 -11.35 2.22 19.43
N ARG A 13 -12.13 1.50 20.25
CA ARG A 13 -11.61 0.64 21.34
C ARG A 13 -10.67 -0.45 20.80
N ALA A 14 -11.07 -1.14 19.75
CA ALA A 14 -10.27 -2.21 19.14
C ALA A 14 -8.91 -1.69 18.63
N LEU A 15 -8.90 -0.54 17.95
CA LEU A 15 -7.67 0.09 17.46
C LEU A 15 -6.76 0.55 18.60
N ARG A 16 -7.32 1.18 19.63
CA ARG A 16 -6.56 1.61 20.81
C ARG A 16 -5.88 0.43 21.50
N GLN A 17 -6.65 -0.63 21.74
CA GLN A 17 -6.13 -1.85 22.37
C GLN A 17 -5.04 -2.54 21.53
N ALA A 18 -5.23 -2.58 20.21
CA ALA A 18 -4.23 -3.15 19.30
C ALA A 18 -2.89 -2.40 19.33
N ARG A 19 -2.91 -1.12 19.73
CA ARG A 19 -1.71 -0.29 19.92
C ARG A 19 -1.19 -0.26 21.37
N GLY A 20 -1.79 -1.05 22.26
CA GLY A 20 -1.42 -1.09 23.67
C GLY A 20 -1.70 0.20 24.46
N MET A 21 -2.51 1.11 23.90
CA MET A 21 -2.81 2.39 24.54
C MET A 21 -3.90 2.26 25.61
N SER A 22 -3.76 2.99 26.71
CA SER A 22 -4.82 3.24 27.69
C SER A 22 -5.79 4.32 27.17
N GLN A 23 -6.96 4.43 27.79
CA GLN A 23 -7.90 5.54 27.51
C GLN A 23 -7.31 6.91 27.88
N ILE A 24 -6.46 6.95 28.91
CA ILE A 24 -5.78 8.17 29.36
C ILE A 24 -4.80 8.63 28.28
N GLU A 25 -3.93 7.77 27.81
CA GLU A 25 -2.95 8.10 26.75
C GLU A 25 -3.61 8.54 25.45
N LEU A 26 -4.72 7.92 25.07
CA LEU A 26 -5.48 8.39 23.90
C LEU A 26 -6.08 9.77 24.13
N ALA A 27 -6.66 10.03 25.32
CA ALA A 27 -7.22 11.33 25.67
C ALA A 27 -6.15 12.44 25.62
N GLU A 28 -4.98 12.20 26.17
CA GLU A 28 -3.84 13.12 26.12
C GLU A 28 -3.41 13.42 24.69
N LYS A 29 -3.26 12.38 23.85
CA LYS A 29 -2.88 12.56 22.43
C LYS A 29 -3.84 13.44 21.64
N ILE A 30 -5.14 13.34 21.92
CA ILE A 30 -6.16 14.14 21.21
C ILE A 30 -6.51 15.46 21.92
N GLY A 31 -5.80 15.80 23.00
CA GLY A 31 -6.05 17.02 23.78
C GLY A 31 -7.42 17.05 24.43
N ARG A 32 -7.87 15.93 25.02
CA ARG A 32 -9.15 15.80 25.72
C ARG A 32 -8.96 15.29 27.15
N HIS A 33 -9.95 15.55 27.99
CA HIS A 33 -9.96 14.99 29.34
C HIS A 33 -10.16 13.47 29.30
N GLN A 34 -9.49 12.74 30.20
CA GLN A 34 -9.53 11.27 30.27
C GLN A 34 -10.96 10.68 30.31
N THR A 35 -11.91 11.40 30.91
CA THR A 35 -13.30 10.95 31.04
C THR A 35 -14.07 10.96 29.71
N ALA A 36 -13.52 11.54 28.64
CA ALA A 36 -14.21 11.64 27.36
C ALA A 36 -14.14 10.34 26.55
N ILE A 37 -13.07 9.57 26.68
CA ILE A 37 -12.81 8.38 25.84
C ILE A 37 -13.75 7.23 26.13
N GLY A 38 -13.99 6.96 27.43
CA GLY A 38 -14.88 5.87 27.86
C GLY A 38 -16.29 5.94 27.26
N PRO A 39 -16.98 7.09 27.37
CA PRO A 39 -18.29 7.27 26.74
C PRO A 39 -18.28 7.15 25.21
N TYR A 40 -17.22 7.63 24.51
CA TYR A 40 -17.09 7.42 23.07
C TYR A 40 -16.96 5.93 22.72
N GLU A 41 -16.15 5.17 23.46
CA GLU A 41 -15.96 3.73 23.25
C GLU A 41 -17.21 2.89 23.57
N ARG A 42 -18.13 3.40 24.38
CA ARG A 42 -19.42 2.77 24.70
C ARG A 42 -20.58 3.27 23.85
N ASP A 43 -20.27 4.15 22.85
CA ASP A 43 -21.27 4.78 22.00
C ASP A 43 -22.39 5.53 22.77
N GLU A 44 -22.08 6.05 23.97
CA GLU A 44 -23.03 6.84 24.76
C GLU A 44 -23.36 8.16 24.05
N TYR A 45 -22.39 8.72 23.34
CA TYR A 45 -22.58 9.83 22.40
C TYR A 45 -21.45 9.86 21.37
N ALA A 46 -21.77 10.40 20.19
CA ALA A 46 -20.81 10.47 19.11
C ALA A 46 -19.80 11.62 19.34
N PRO A 47 -18.49 11.40 19.11
CA PRO A 47 -17.51 12.48 19.14
C PRO A 47 -17.78 13.47 18.01
N PRO A 48 -17.57 14.80 18.23
CA PRO A 48 -17.62 15.80 17.17
C PRO A 48 -16.61 15.50 16.06
N ARG A 49 -16.88 15.96 14.82
CA ARG A 49 -16.05 15.70 13.64
C ARG A 49 -14.55 15.94 13.90
N GLN A 50 -14.19 17.11 14.45
CA GLN A 50 -12.79 17.42 14.76
C GLN A 50 -12.15 16.46 15.77
N VAL A 51 -12.95 15.89 16.66
CA VAL A 51 -12.46 14.87 17.61
C VAL A 51 -12.26 13.54 16.90
N VAL A 52 -13.16 13.17 15.98
CA VAL A 52 -12.97 11.95 15.15
C VAL A 52 -11.69 12.05 14.33
N GLU A 53 -11.40 13.19 13.73
CA GLU A 53 -10.18 13.44 12.96
C GLU A 53 -8.93 13.26 13.82
N ARG A 54 -8.90 13.83 15.03
CA ARG A 54 -7.77 13.65 15.98
C ARG A 54 -7.63 12.22 16.49
N ILE A 55 -8.75 11.54 16.74
CA ILE A 55 -8.75 10.12 17.13
C ILE A 55 -8.18 9.27 16.00
N ALA A 56 -8.58 9.55 14.76
CA ALA A 56 -8.09 8.86 13.59
C ALA A 56 -6.59 9.01 13.43
N GLU A 57 -6.07 10.23 13.57
CA GLU A 57 -4.63 10.53 13.55
C GLU A 57 -3.88 9.81 14.69
N ALA A 58 -4.36 9.92 15.93
CA ALA A 58 -3.74 9.30 17.10
C ALA A 58 -3.72 7.76 17.03
N LEU A 59 -4.71 7.19 16.33
CA LEU A 59 -4.86 5.75 16.12
C LEU A 59 -4.38 5.30 14.72
N ASP A 60 -3.64 6.14 13.98
CA ASP A 60 -3.13 5.84 12.64
C ASP A 60 -4.18 5.12 11.76
N THR A 61 -5.32 5.79 11.58
CA THR A 61 -6.47 5.31 10.80
C THR A 61 -7.13 6.49 10.10
N THR A 62 -8.24 6.26 9.42
CA THR A 62 -9.02 7.32 8.78
C THR A 62 -10.31 7.63 9.52
N PRO A 63 -10.81 8.88 9.48
CA PRO A 63 -12.13 9.22 9.98
C PRO A 63 -13.23 8.33 9.38
N GLU A 64 -13.13 8.00 8.10
CA GLU A 64 -14.07 7.14 7.37
C GLU A 64 -14.08 5.72 7.93
N PHE A 65 -12.92 5.18 8.31
CA PHE A 65 -12.87 3.89 8.97
C PHE A 65 -13.55 3.92 10.33
N LEU A 66 -13.28 4.95 11.13
CA LEU A 66 -13.93 5.10 12.43
C LEU A 66 -15.45 5.25 12.30
N LEU A 67 -15.93 6.07 11.36
CA LEU A 67 -17.34 6.35 11.16
C LEU A 67 -18.10 5.20 10.50
N PHE A 68 -17.53 4.61 9.44
CA PHE A 68 -18.26 3.71 8.55
C PHE A 68 -17.67 2.29 8.48
N GLY A 69 -16.54 2.04 9.13
CA GLY A 69 -15.85 0.75 9.06
C GLY A 69 -15.20 0.48 7.69
N ARG A 70 -15.16 1.47 6.81
CA ARG A 70 -14.52 1.41 5.50
C ARG A 70 -13.22 2.20 5.58
N ASP A 71 -12.11 1.52 5.36
CA ASP A 71 -10.81 2.17 5.23
C ASP A 71 -10.51 2.29 3.74
N PRO A 72 -10.57 3.50 3.16
CA PRO A 72 -10.24 3.70 1.76
C PRO A 72 -8.78 3.35 1.45
N ARG A 73 -7.90 3.33 2.46
CA ARG A 73 -6.50 2.90 2.35
C ARG A 73 -6.36 1.37 2.32
N ARG A 74 -7.40 0.61 2.66
CA ARG A 74 -7.39 -0.86 2.73
C ARG A 74 -8.18 -1.46 1.61
N THR A 75 -7.62 -1.45 0.40
CA THR A 75 -8.20 -2.20 -0.71
C THR A 75 -8.08 -3.68 -0.42
N SER A 76 -9.21 -4.31 -0.14
CA SER A 76 -9.31 -5.76 0.01
C SER A 76 -9.57 -6.37 -1.37
N LEU A 77 -8.65 -7.20 -1.85
CA LEU A 77 -8.77 -7.91 -3.12
C LEU A 77 -9.25 -9.33 -2.84
N PRO A 78 -10.39 -9.76 -3.39
CA PRO A 78 -10.81 -11.15 -3.26
C PRO A 78 -9.84 -12.06 -4.01
N LEU A 79 -9.36 -13.12 -3.36
CA LEU A 79 -8.61 -14.16 -4.03
C LEU A 79 -9.58 -15.05 -4.82
N ILE A 80 -9.63 -14.86 -6.14
CA ILE A 80 -10.58 -15.59 -7.01
C ILE A 80 -10.09 -16.99 -7.41
N GLY A 81 -8.79 -17.28 -7.20
CA GLY A 81 -8.22 -18.58 -7.56
C GLY A 81 -6.72 -18.59 -7.48
N ARG A 82 -6.11 -19.65 -7.97
CA ARG A 82 -4.67 -19.85 -8.05
C ARG A 82 -4.26 -20.49 -9.37
N LEU A 83 -3.06 -20.18 -9.83
CA LEU A 83 -2.42 -20.88 -10.94
C LEU A 83 -1.60 -22.05 -10.38
N ILE A 84 -1.70 -23.20 -11.01
CA ILE A 84 -0.88 -24.39 -10.72
C ILE A 84 0.07 -24.68 -11.90
N PRO A 85 1.06 -25.59 -11.75
CA PRO A 85 1.97 -25.94 -12.82
C PRO A 85 1.24 -26.24 -14.14
N GLY A 86 1.79 -25.72 -15.25
CA GLY A 86 1.15 -25.76 -16.57
C GLY A 86 0.20 -24.59 -16.86
N GLY A 87 0.10 -23.60 -15.96
CA GLY A 87 -0.74 -22.39 -16.17
C GLY A 87 -2.23 -22.62 -15.97
N LEU A 88 -2.63 -23.79 -15.42
CA LEU A 88 -4.04 -24.11 -15.18
C LEU A 88 -4.58 -23.28 -14.01
N PHE A 89 -5.68 -22.57 -14.24
CA PHE A 89 -6.38 -21.81 -13.21
C PHE A 89 -7.33 -22.70 -12.43
N LEU A 90 -7.17 -22.73 -11.11
CA LEU A 90 -8.11 -23.34 -10.18
C LEU A 90 -8.87 -22.24 -9.43
N PRO A 91 -10.20 -22.14 -9.57
CA PRO A 91 -10.98 -21.15 -8.85
C PRO A 91 -10.94 -21.40 -7.34
N ALA A 92 -11.00 -20.32 -6.57
CA ALA A 92 -11.16 -20.41 -5.12
C ALA A 92 -12.57 -20.93 -4.78
N PRO A 93 -12.74 -21.69 -3.67
CA PRO A 93 -14.07 -22.09 -3.21
C PRO A 93 -14.96 -20.87 -2.97
N ALA A 94 -16.24 -20.95 -3.36
CA ALA A 94 -17.20 -19.87 -3.21
C ALA A 94 -17.43 -19.45 -1.73
N ALA A 95 -17.23 -20.37 -0.78
CA ALA A 95 -17.30 -20.12 0.65
C ALA A 95 -15.91 -20.06 1.25
N GLY A 96 -15.51 -18.90 1.83
CA GLY A 96 -14.26 -18.76 2.54
C GLY A 96 -13.09 -18.23 1.73
N SER A 97 -13.33 -17.54 0.59
CA SER A 97 -12.28 -16.86 -0.16
C SER A 97 -11.53 -15.91 0.76
N ARG A 98 -10.23 -16.13 0.91
CA ARG A 98 -9.33 -15.18 1.59
C ARG A 98 -9.33 -13.88 0.80
N ALA A 99 -9.72 -12.79 1.45
CA ALA A 99 -9.41 -11.48 0.91
C ALA A 99 -7.94 -11.19 1.21
N MET A 100 -7.17 -10.88 0.19
CA MET A 100 -5.82 -10.36 0.32
C MET A 100 -5.92 -8.85 0.55
N ARG A 101 -5.16 -8.35 1.52
CA ARG A 101 -4.99 -6.92 1.71
C ARG A 101 -3.69 -6.52 1.06
N LEU A 102 -3.71 -5.42 0.32
CA LEU A 102 -2.47 -4.73 0.05
C LEU A 102 -1.90 -4.31 1.42
N ALA A 103 -0.63 -4.62 1.66
CA ALA A 103 0.07 -4.09 2.81
C ALA A 103 -0.09 -2.56 2.82
N GLU A 104 -0.11 -1.93 4.00
CA GLU A 104 -0.37 -0.49 4.18
C GLU A 104 0.67 0.43 3.55
N GLU A 105 1.31 0.00 2.50
CA GLU A 105 2.32 0.77 1.79
C GLU A 105 1.63 1.85 0.96
N ARG A 106 2.06 3.07 1.13
CA ARG A 106 1.69 4.15 0.22
C ARG A 106 2.12 3.75 -1.17
N LEU A 107 1.16 3.73 -2.09
CA LEU A 107 1.40 3.43 -3.49
C LEU A 107 1.64 4.72 -4.27
N ALA A 108 2.53 4.64 -5.24
CA ALA A 108 2.73 5.65 -6.26
C ALA A 108 2.52 5.02 -7.65
N ALA A 109 2.07 5.82 -8.59
CA ALA A 109 1.90 5.40 -9.97
C ALA A 109 2.95 6.06 -10.86
N VAL A 110 3.49 5.30 -11.80
CA VAL A 110 4.43 5.77 -12.83
C VAL A 110 3.78 5.53 -14.19
N SER A 111 3.60 6.60 -14.98
CA SER A 111 3.11 6.50 -16.35
C SER A 111 4.19 5.88 -17.23
N ILE A 112 3.82 4.87 -18.01
CA ILE A 112 4.72 4.20 -18.95
C ILE A 112 4.52 4.84 -20.33
N GLU A 113 5.59 5.44 -20.84
CA GLU A 113 5.58 6.13 -22.13
C GLU A 113 6.52 5.47 -23.16
N ASP A 114 7.35 4.50 -22.72
CA ASP A 114 8.29 3.76 -23.54
C ASP A 114 8.01 2.25 -23.57
N ASP A 115 8.72 1.52 -24.39
CA ASP A 115 8.60 0.08 -24.58
C ASP A 115 9.78 -0.73 -24.01
N SER A 116 10.70 -0.09 -23.29
CA SER A 116 11.92 -0.73 -22.78
C SER A 116 11.63 -1.97 -21.91
N MET A 117 10.51 -1.98 -21.24
CA MET A 117 10.05 -3.10 -20.39
C MET A 117 8.98 -3.96 -21.07
N ALA A 118 8.74 -3.82 -22.37
CA ALA A 118 7.82 -4.71 -23.09
C ALA A 118 8.38 -6.15 -23.14
N PRO A 119 7.53 -7.19 -23.04
CA PRO A 119 6.06 -7.13 -23.04
C PRO A 119 5.44 -6.93 -21.64
N LEU A 120 6.23 -6.86 -20.57
CA LEU A 120 5.74 -6.74 -19.19
C LEU A 120 4.95 -5.43 -19.00
N LEU A 121 5.53 -4.33 -19.46
CA LEU A 121 4.94 -2.99 -19.41
C LEU A 121 4.89 -2.41 -20.82
N ARG A 122 3.80 -1.73 -21.13
CA ARG A 122 3.58 -1.11 -22.45
C ARG A 122 3.19 0.35 -22.28
N PRO A 123 3.49 1.21 -23.28
CA PRO A 123 3.02 2.58 -23.28
C PRO A 123 1.53 2.72 -23.01
N GLY A 124 1.15 3.70 -22.21
CA GLY A 124 -0.22 3.96 -21.77
C GLY A 124 -0.66 3.20 -20.53
N GLN A 125 0.16 2.29 -20.00
CA GLN A 125 -0.08 1.63 -18.71
C GLN A 125 0.47 2.46 -17.54
N LEU A 126 0.00 2.14 -16.33
CA LEU A 126 0.55 2.67 -15.09
C LEU A 126 1.23 1.55 -14.32
N ALA A 127 2.49 1.74 -13.97
CA ALA A 127 3.20 0.88 -13.02
C ALA A 127 2.91 1.35 -11.60
N LEU A 128 2.44 0.45 -10.74
CA LEU A 128 2.29 0.71 -9.31
C LEU A 128 3.58 0.32 -8.60
N VAL A 129 4.15 1.26 -7.88
CA VAL A 129 5.35 1.07 -7.07
C VAL A 129 5.06 1.50 -5.63
N ARG A 130 5.92 1.12 -4.69
CA ARG A 130 5.90 1.68 -3.34
C ARG A 130 6.22 3.17 -3.42
N ALA A 131 5.49 4.03 -2.66
CA ALA A 131 5.74 5.46 -2.67
C ALA A 131 7.09 5.81 -2.04
N GLU A 132 7.48 5.09 -1.00
CA GLU A 132 8.78 5.24 -0.35
C GLU A 132 9.82 4.31 -1.01
N ALA A 133 11.02 4.84 -1.25
CA ALA A 133 12.12 4.06 -1.78
C ALA A 133 12.83 3.30 -0.67
N ASP A 134 13.22 2.07 -0.96
CA ASP A 134 14.07 1.26 -0.09
C ASP A 134 15.53 1.59 -0.37
N THR A 135 16.32 1.91 0.65
CA THR A 135 17.76 2.14 0.56
C THR A 135 18.58 0.86 0.77
N ASP A 136 18.01 -0.17 1.41
CA ASP A 136 18.60 -1.52 1.41
C ASP A 136 18.12 -2.32 0.20
N VAL A 137 18.65 -1.94 -0.96
CA VAL A 137 18.23 -2.48 -2.26
C VAL A 137 18.59 -3.97 -2.46
N ARG A 138 19.41 -4.56 -1.60
CA ARG A 138 19.82 -5.99 -1.69
C ARG A 138 18.62 -6.93 -1.61
N ASN A 139 17.60 -6.56 -0.86
CA ASN A 139 16.36 -7.33 -0.73
C ASN A 139 15.50 -7.31 -1.99
N LEU A 140 15.82 -6.44 -2.95
CA LEU A 140 15.10 -6.27 -4.21
C LEU A 140 15.77 -6.93 -5.41
N ILE A 141 16.86 -7.71 -5.18
CA ILE A 141 17.49 -8.51 -6.23
C ILE A 141 16.48 -9.53 -6.78
N GLY A 142 16.41 -9.63 -8.11
CA GLY A 142 15.46 -10.50 -8.81
C GLY A 142 14.09 -9.89 -9.07
N PHE A 143 13.81 -8.69 -8.55
CA PHE A 143 12.55 -7.98 -8.77
C PHE A 143 12.69 -6.92 -9.89
N ASP A 144 11.54 -6.60 -10.51
CA ASP A 144 11.41 -5.42 -11.34
C ASP A 144 11.24 -4.21 -10.40
N VAL A 145 12.08 -3.21 -10.54
CA VAL A 145 12.17 -2.07 -9.63
C VAL A 145 12.29 -0.74 -10.39
N LEU A 146 11.75 0.32 -9.83
CA LEU A 146 12.15 1.68 -10.19
C LEU A 146 13.42 1.98 -9.38
N ALA A 147 14.57 1.85 -10.04
CA ALA A 147 15.90 2.06 -9.46
C ALA A 147 16.33 3.51 -9.60
N GLU A 148 16.74 4.12 -8.49
CA GLU A 148 17.34 5.45 -8.44
C GLU A 148 18.86 5.30 -8.47
N LEU A 149 19.50 5.99 -9.41
CA LEU A 149 20.93 5.87 -9.67
C LEU A 149 21.70 7.03 -9.01
N ALA A 150 22.99 6.81 -8.77
CA ALA A 150 23.86 7.83 -8.19
C ALA A 150 24.01 9.11 -9.09
N ASP A 151 23.72 9.00 -10.37
CA ASP A 151 23.74 10.12 -11.33
C ASP A 151 22.41 10.92 -11.38
N GLY A 152 21.45 10.57 -10.52
CA GLY A 152 20.14 11.23 -10.42
C GLY A 152 19.10 10.73 -11.40
N ARG A 153 19.41 9.77 -12.26
CA ARG A 153 18.40 9.11 -13.11
C ARG A 153 17.62 8.09 -12.32
N ALA A 154 16.38 7.83 -12.74
CA ALA A 154 15.60 6.69 -12.27
C ALA A 154 15.16 5.85 -13.47
N LEU A 155 15.27 4.53 -13.34
CA LEU A 155 14.98 3.58 -14.41
C LEU A 155 14.13 2.42 -13.87
N LEU A 156 13.11 2.03 -14.61
CA LEU A 156 12.36 0.81 -14.34
C LEU A 156 13.06 -0.37 -15.00
N ARG A 157 13.62 -1.28 -14.22
CA ARG A 157 14.45 -2.40 -14.69
C ARG A 157 14.33 -3.59 -13.74
N ARG A 158 14.68 -4.77 -14.23
CA ARG A 158 14.94 -5.91 -13.36
C ARG A 158 16.35 -5.83 -12.79
N MET A 159 16.47 -5.95 -11.48
CA MET A 159 17.74 -5.82 -10.78
C MET A 159 18.37 -7.18 -10.52
N HIS A 160 19.64 -7.33 -10.89
CA HIS A 160 20.46 -8.50 -10.64
C HIS A 160 21.76 -8.11 -9.91
N PRO A 161 22.40 -9.04 -9.19
CA PRO A 161 23.71 -8.78 -8.61
C PRO A 161 24.74 -8.66 -9.75
N ALA A 162 25.66 -7.70 -9.67
CA ALA A 162 26.82 -7.61 -10.55
C ALA A 162 28.01 -8.38 -9.97
N ALA A 163 29.07 -8.54 -10.77
CA ALA A 163 30.31 -9.17 -10.31
C ALA A 163 31.01 -8.37 -9.19
N GLN A 164 30.87 -7.06 -9.18
CA GLN A 164 31.40 -6.17 -8.16
C GLN A 164 30.41 -6.02 -7.01
N ALA A 165 30.88 -6.07 -5.77
CA ALA A 165 30.07 -5.85 -4.60
C ALA A 165 29.38 -4.46 -4.61
N ASP A 166 28.15 -4.40 -4.10
CA ASP A 166 27.29 -3.21 -4.05
C ASP A 166 27.04 -2.54 -5.41
N ARG A 167 27.21 -3.31 -6.49
CA ARG A 167 26.84 -2.94 -7.86
C ARG A 167 25.80 -3.90 -8.39
N TYR A 168 24.99 -3.43 -9.34
CA TYR A 168 23.86 -4.17 -9.88
C TYR A 168 23.84 -4.12 -11.41
N ASP A 169 23.39 -5.21 -12.01
CA ASP A 169 23.05 -5.25 -13.42
C ASP A 169 21.56 -4.97 -13.56
N LEU A 170 21.23 -3.99 -14.37
CA LEU A 170 19.85 -3.54 -14.60
C LEU A 170 19.42 -3.98 -15.99
N THR A 171 18.59 -5.05 -16.04
CA THR A 171 18.09 -5.59 -17.30
C THR A 171 16.73 -5.01 -17.67
N ALA A 172 16.50 -4.84 -18.95
CA ALA A 172 15.21 -4.56 -19.54
C ALA A 172 14.82 -5.69 -20.48
N TYR A 173 13.53 -5.80 -20.80
CA TYR A 173 13.07 -6.84 -21.71
C TYR A 173 13.30 -6.46 -23.19
N SER A 174 13.26 -5.17 -23.51
CA SER A 174 13.40 -4.64 -24.87
C SER A 174 14.41 -3.50 -24.99
N ALA A 175 15.39 -3.41 -24.08
CA ALA A 175 16.46 -2.43 -24.11
C ALA A 175 17.77 -3.04 -23.61
N PRO A 176 18.94 -2.47 -23.91
CA PRO A 176 20.23 -2.97 -23.45
C PRO A 176 20.33 -3.05 -21.93
N THR A 177 21.00 -4.09 -21.44
CA THR A 177 21.38 -4.24 -20.04
C THR A 177 22.42 -3.21 -19.65
N LEU A 178 22.25 -2.61 -18.48
CA LEU A 178 23.25 -1.75 -17.86
C LEU A 178 24.00 -2.56 -16.81
N HIS A 179 25.32 -2.61 -16.92
CA HIS A 179 26.16 -3.43 -16.06
C HIS A 179 26.88 -2.62 -14.99
N GLY A 180 27.01 -3.19 -13.78
CA GLY A 180 27.82 -2.63 -12.71
C GLY A 180 27.32 -1.27 -12.19
N ILE A 181 26.03 -1.05 -12.20
CA ILE A 181 25.41 0.24 -11.84
C ILE A 181 25.31 0.39 -10.32
N GLU A 182 25.55 1.60 -9.84
CA GLU A 182 25.28 1.98 -8.45
C GLU A 182 23.84 2.41 -8.32
N VAL A 183 23.09 1.64 -7.52
CA VAL A 183 21.69 1.93 -7.18
C VAL A 183 21.65 2.43 -5.74
N ILE A 184 21.21 3.66 -5.54
CA ILE A 184 21.16 4.30 -4.21
C ILE A 184 19.86 4.03 -3.46
N ALA A 185 18.79 3.83 -4.21
CA ALA A 185 17.47 3.48 -3.68
C ALA A 185 16.63 2.79 -4.76
N ALA A 186 15.63 2.03 -4.37
CA ALA A 186 14.74 1.40 -5.33
C ALA A 186 13.32 1.22 -4.77
N ARG A 187 12.34 1.17 -5.68
CA ARG A 187 10.94 0.87 -5.38
C ARG A 187 10.53 -0.38 -6.14
N PRO A 188 10.07 -1.44 -5.47
CA PRO A 188 9.60 -2.62 -6.18
C PRO A 188 8.34 -2.32 -6.99
N LEU A 189 8.25 -2.93 -8.18
CA LEU A 189 7.03 -2.96 -8.98
C LEU A 189 6.03 -3.88 -8.28
N LEU A 190 4.89 -3.34 -7.88
CA LEU A 190 3.85 -4.05 -7.13
C LEU A 190 2.69 -4.50 -8.03
N GLY A 191 2.51 -3.86 -9.17
CA GLY A 191 1.46 -4.19 -10.12
C GLY A 191 1.45 -3.29 -11.34
N VAL A 192 0.57 -3.62 -12.26
CA VAL A 192 0.36 -2.87 -13.50
C VAL A 192 -1.13 -2.62 -13.67
N LEU A 193 -1.50 -1.39 -13.98
CA LEU A 193 -2.87 -1.00 -14.30
C LEU A 193 -2.98 -0.66 -15.77
N TRP A 194 -4.07 -1.11 -16.37
CA TRP A 194 -4.43 -0.78 -17.75
C TRP A 194 -5.08 0.60 -17.84
N PRO A 195 -4.98 1.29 -18.98
CA PRO A 195 -5.70 2.54 -19.21
C PRO A 195 -7.19 2.38 -18.88
N GLY A 196 -7.77 3.35 -18.16
CA GLY A 196 -9.16 3.32 -17.73
C GLY A 196 -9.45 2.53 -16.43
N ALA A 197 -8.46 1.89 -15.82
CA ALA A 197 -8.59 1.28 -14.49
C ALA A 197 -8.64 2.31 -13.36
N LEU A 198 -8.19 3.54 -13.63
CA LEU A 198 -8.23 4.68 -12.71
C LEU A 198 -9.03 5.82 -13.36
N VAL A 199 -9.87 6.46 -12.56
CA VAL A 199 -10.45 7.75 -12.90
C VAL A 199 -9.50 8.81 -12.37
N ALA A 200 -9.09 9.77 -13.23
CA ALA A 200 -8.30 10.91 -12.79
C ALA A 200 -9.15 11.72 -11.79
N GLU A 201 -8.66 11.93 -10.58
CA GLU A 201 -9.21 12.95 -9.70
C GLU A 201 -8.79 14.30 -10.24
N GLU A 202 -9.75 15.16 -10.57
CA GLU A 202 -9.43 16.55 -10.90
C GLU A 202 -8.84 17.21 -9.63
N PRO A 203 -7.71 17.94 -9.75
CA PRO A 203 -7.18 18.64 -8.59
C PRO A 203 -8.25 19.63 -8.09
N GLU A 204 -8.62 19.50 -6.83
CA GLU A 204 -9.44 20.50 -6.16
C GLU A 204 -8.71 21.85 -6.24
N GLY A 205 -9.31 22.80 -6.98
CA GLY A 205 -8.83 24.15 -7.22
C GLY A 205 -8.84 25.04 -5.99
#